data_2cc5f5ec63b4405bd8e346187f66f3cd
#
_entry.id   2cc5f5ec63b4405bd8e346187f66f3cd
#
_cell.length_a   1.000
_cell.length_b   1.000
_cell.length_c   1.000
_cell.angle_alpha   90.00
_cell.angle_beta   90.00
_cell.angle_gamma   90.00
#
_symmetry.space_group_name_H-M   'P 1'
#
loop_
_entity.id
_entity.type
_entity.pdbx_description
1 polymer ?
#
loop_
_entity_poly.entity_id
_entity_poly.type
_entity_poly.pdbx_seq_one_letter_code
_entity_poly.pdbx_strand_id
1 'polypeptide(L)'
;MIRDYVGRFEDGRSTDPWNDPLRLHELLTACALWESSAAEEPPSLADELARYLQEHCGEAFRSEALEARFYLSYKHLAEIFRKNTGMSPLQYHYDLQMREACRLLRTTTLGVSEIAARLGFGDALYFSRRFRQKTGSSPSQYRKALVLHL
;
A
#
# COMPACT_ATOMS: atom_id res chain seq x y z
N MET A 1 10.47 -26.45 -32.50
CA MET A 1 11.50 -26.60 -31.47
C MET A 1 11.26 -27.80 -30.55
N ILE A 2 10.65 -28.84 -31.05
CA ILE A 2 10.45 -30.14 -30.33
C ILE A 2 11.06 -31.34 -31.13
N ARG A 3 11.67 -31.05 -32.26
CA ARG A 3 12.20 -32.13 -33.17
C ARG A 3 13.67 -32.48 -32.95
N ASP A 4 14.44 -31.72 -32.16
CA ASP A 4 15.86 -31.99 -31.98
C ASP A 4 16.20 -32.77 -30.70
N TYR A 5 15.20 -33.22 -29.95
CA TYR A 5 15.42 -33.94 -28.68
C TYR A 5 15.36 -35.48 -28.80
N VAL A 6 15.05 -36.03 -29.98
CA VAL A 6 14.87 -37.47 -30.18
C VAL A 6 16.11 -38.17 -30.74
N GLY A 7 17.17 -37.44 -31.06
CA GLY A 7 18.33 -37.97 -31.82
C GLY A 7 19.56 -38.38 -30.99
N ARG A 8 19.51 -38.50 -29.67
CA ARG A 8 20.69 -38.78 -28.83
C ARG A 8 20.49 -39.91 -27.80
N PHE A 9 19.81 -40.98 -28.19
CA PHE A 9 19.67 -42.18 -27.36
C PHE A 9 20.24 -43.42 -28.07
N GLU A 10 21.49 -43.33 -28.50
CA GLU A 10 22.26 -44.51 -28.90
C GLU A 10 23.69 -44.39 -28.36
N ASP A 11 23.84 -44.45 -27.04
CA ASP A 11 25.06 -44.95 -26.39
C ASP A 11 24.68 -45.51 -25.03
N GLY A 12 24.87 -46.81 -24.87
CA GLY A 12 24.39 -47.69 -23.80
C GLY A 12 24.86 -47.37 -22.38
N ARG A 13 24.59 -46.18 -21.90
CA ARG A 13 24.57 -45.84 -20.47
C ARG A 13 23.20 -45.22 -20.16
N SER A 14 22.33 -46.07 -19.66
CA SER A 14 21.09 -45.67 -19.03
C SER A 14 21.41 -44.79 -17.81
N THR A 15 21.63 -43.51 -18.05
CA THR A 15 21.49 -42.50 -16.99
C THR A 15 20.06 -42.04 -17.04
N ASP A 16 19.23 -42.73 -16.25
CA ASP A 16 17.88 -42.27 -15.93
C ASP A 16 18.04 -40.86 -15.33
N PRO A 17 17.49 -39.80 -16.00
CA PRO A 17 17.65 -38.43 -15.52
C PRO A 17 17.08 -38.21 -14.13
N TRP A 18 16.27 -39.14 -13.63
CA TRP A 18 15.67 -39.11 -12.29
C TRP A 18 16.50 -39.84 -11.24
N ASN A 19 17.59 -40.52 -11.61
CA ASN A 19 18.45 -41.26 -10.68
C ASN A 19 19.83 -40.63 -10.46
N ASP A 20 20.02 -39.40 -10.96
CA ASP A 20 21.22 -38.60 -10.68
C ASP A 20 20.96 -37.71 -9.45
N PRO A 21 21.58 -38.00 -8.30
CA PRO A 21 21.37 -37.27 -7.06
C PRO A 21 21.80 -35.79 -7.15
N LEU A 22 22.71 -35.44 -8.07
CA LEU A 22 23.13 -34.07 -8.31
C LEU A 22 22.05 -33.27 -9.04
N ARG A 23 21.39 -33.86 -10.04
CA ARG A 23 20.27 -33.24 -10.74
C ARG A 23 19.00 -33.13 -9.90
N LEU A 24 18.73 -34.14 -9.07
CA LEU A 24 17.66 -34.06 -8.08
C LEU A 24 17.90 -32.90 -7.09
N HIS A 25 19.14 -32.72 -6.63
CA HIS A 25 19.48 -31.61 -5.74
C HIS A 25 19.36 -30.24 -6.44
N GLU A 26 19.78 -30.13 -7.69
CA GLU A 26 19.61 -28.91 -8.49
C GLU A 26 18.12 -28.59 -8.74
N LEU A 27 17.31 -29.59 -9.02
CA LEU A 27 15.87 -29.41 -9.19
C LEU A 27 15.16 -29.02 -7.88
N LEU A 28 15.54 -29.65 -6.77
CA LEU A 28 15.00 -29.32 -5.45
C LEU A 28 15.43 -27.93 -4.98
N THR A 29 16.68 -27.54 -5.24
CA THR A 29 17.15 -26.16 -4.94
C THR A 29 16.49 -25.14 -5.87
N ALA A 30 16.29 -25.46 -7.15
CA ALA A 30 15.55 -24.59 -8.06
C ALA A 30 14.06 -24.46 -7.68
N CYS A 31 13.41 -25.54 -7.22
CA CYS A 31 12.06 -25.49 -6.68
C CYS A 31 11.98 -24.68 -5.38
N ALA A 32 12.94 -24.88 -4.46
CA ALA A 32 13.00 -24.13 -3.21
C ALA A 32 13.26 -22.63 -3.44
N LEU A 33 14.12 -22.30 -4.41
CA LEU A 33 14.35 -20.91 -4.85
C LEU A 33 13.14 -20.34 -5.57
N TRP A 34 12.40 -21.13 -6.33
CA TRP A 34 11.13 -20.74 -6.95
C TRP A 34 10.06 -20.47 -5.88
N GLU A 35 9.91 -21.34 -4.89
CA GLU A 35 8.98 -21.13 -3.76
C GLU A 35 9.37 -19.91 -2.92
N SER A 36 10.67 -19.67 -2.71
CA SER A 36 11.17 -18.48 -2.01
C SER A 36 11.04 -17.18 -2.83
N SER A 37 11.04 -17.28 -4.17
CA SER A 37 10.84 -16.14 -5.10
C SER A 37 9.36 -15.94 -5.47
N ALA A 38 8.50 -16.88 -5.15
CA ALA A 38 7.12 -16.94 -5.65
C ALA A 38 6.06 -16.46 -4.66
N ALA A 39 6.38 -15.59 -3.73
CA ALA A 39 5.38 -15.09 -2.80
C ALA A 39 5.40 -13.59 -2.58
N GLU A 40 5.60 -12.81 -3.63
CA GLU A 40 4.88 -11.54 -3.71
C GLU A 40 3.60 -11.83 -4.49
N GLU A 41 2.55 -12.24 -3.78
CA GLU A 41 1.21 -12.23 -4.35
C GLU A 41 0.98 -10.86 -4.99
N PRO A 42 0.43 -10.80 -6.21
CA PRO A 42 0.15 -9.51 -6.82
C PRO A 42 -0.67 -8.68 -5.84
N PRO A 43 -0.35 -7.37 -5.67
CA PRO A 43 -1.01 -6.54 -4.69
C PRO A 43 -2.53 -6.65 -4.85
N SER A 44 -3.22 -6.91 -3.76
CA SER A 44 -4.67 -7.00 -3.80
C SER A 44 -5.27 -5.64 -4.22
N LEU A 45 -6.49 -5.64 -4.74
CA LEU A 45 -7.19 -4.39 -5.07
C LEU A 45 -7.24 -3.43 -3.87
N ALA A 46 -7.32 -3.98 -2.65
CA ALA A 46 -7.28 -3.17 -1.42
C ALA A 46 -5.91 -2.51 -1.20
N ASP A 47 -4.81 -3.21 -1.51
CA ASP A 47 -3.45 -2.67 -1.40
C ASP A 47 -3.20 -1.59 -2.45
N GLU A 48 -3.67 -1.80 -3.68
CA GLU A 48 -3.59 -0.79 -4.74
C GLU A 48 -4.40 0.46 -4.38
N LEU A 49 -5.59 0.29 -3.81
CA LEU A 49 -6.42 1.39 -3.35
C LEU A 49 -5.76 2.14 -2.18
N ALA A 50 -5.17 1.42 -1.21
CA ALA A 50 -4.44 2.02 -0.10
C ALA A 50 -3.23 2.84 -0.60
N ARG A 51 -2.47 2.32 -1.55
CA ARG A 51 -1.34 3.02 -2.18
C ARG A 51 -1.81 4.29 -2.89
N TYR A 52 -2.86 4.21 -3.70
CA TYR A 52 -3.44 5.37 -4.36
C TYR A 52 -3.84 6.47 -3.37
N LEU A 53 -4.52 6.10 -2.28
CA LEU A 53 -4.91 7.05 -1.23
C LEU A 53 -3.72 7.67 -0.49
N GLN A 54 -2.62 6.93 -0.33
CA GLN A 54 -1.37 7.44 0.25
C GLN A 54 -0.71 8.47 -0.67
N GLU A 55 -0.62 8.19 -1.96
CA GLU A 55 -0.04 9.08 -2.98
C GLU A 55 -0.84 10.39 -3.10
N HIS A 56 -2.17 10.35 -2.89
CA HIS A 56 -3.08 11.49 -3.00
C HIS A 56 -3.55 12.04 -1.65
N CYS A 57 -2.81 11.77 -0.56
CA CYS A 57 -3.24 12.20 0.78
C CYS A 57 -3.26 13.74 0.96
N GLY A 58 -2.58 14.50 0.10
CA GLY A 58 -2.62 15.97 0.07
C GLY A 58 -3.80 16.57 -0.70
N GLU A 59 -4.67 15.75 -1.27
CA GLU A 59 -5.81 16.19 -2.07
C GLU A 59 -7.12 15.98 -1.32
N ALA A 60 -8.17 16.71 -1.73
CA ALA A 60 -9.51 16.43 -1.23
C ALA A 60 -9.98 15.06 -1.71
N PHE A 61 -10.58 14.28 -0.82
CA PHE A 61 -11.13 12.98 -1.18
C PHE A 61 -12.26 13.13 -2.22
N ARG A 62 -12.17 12.34 -3.30
CA ARG A 62 -13.17 12.31 -4.39
C ARG A 62 -13.45 10.86 -4.76
N SER A 63 -14.69 10.42 -4.52
CA SER A 63 -15.13 9.07 -4.88
C SER A 63 -15.07 8.82 -6.39
N GLU A 64 -15.39 9.85 -7.19
CA GLU A 64 -15.38 9.79 -8.65
C GLU A 64 -13.97 9.53 -9.22
N ALA A 65 -12.94 10.04 -8.55
CA ALA A 65 -11.55 9.79 -8.94
C ALA A 65 -11.18 8.32 -8.73
N LEU A 66 -11.67 7.70 -7.65
CA LEU A 66 -11.50 6.27 -7.40
C LEU A 66 -12.24 5.42 -8.42
N GLU A 67 -13.50 5.77 -8.72
CA GLU A 67 -14.31 5.06 -9.72
C GLU A 67 -13.66 5.11 -11.10
N ALA A 68 -13.17 6.27 -11.51
CA ALA A 68 -12.46 6.45 -12.77
C ALA A 68 -11.13 5.67 -12.84
N ARG A 69 -10.39 5.58 -11.71
CA ARG A 69 -9.09 4.90 -11.67
C ARG A 69 -9.21 3.38 -11.64
N PHE A 70 -10.21 2.85 -10.91
CA PHE A 70 -10.36 1.42 -10.69
C PHE A 70 -11.47 0.77 -11.52
N TYR A 71 -12.22 1.54 -12.31
CA TYR A 71 -13.34 1.08 -13.15
C TYR A 71 -14.41 0.30 -12.36
N LEU A 72 -14.59 0.64 -11.08
CA LEU A 72 -15.57 0.05 -10.17
C LEU A 72 -16.33 1.15 -9.44
N SER A 73 -17.58 0.89 -9.08
CA SER A 73 -18.36 1.84 -8.28
C SER A 73 -17.73 2.03 -6.89
N TYR A 74 -17.82 3.22 -6.33
CA TYR A 74 -17.29 3.51 -4.99
C TYR A 74 -17.87 2.58 -3.93
N LYS A 75 -19.14 2.20 -4.04
CA LYS A 75 -19.76 1.22 -3.13
C LYS A 75 -19.00 -0.09 -3.12
N HIS A 76 -18.69 -0.63 -4.28
CA HIS A 76 -17.95 -1.90 -4.40
C HIS A 76 -16.51 -1.78 -3.90
N LEU A 77 -15.82 -0.69 -4.25
CA LEU A 77 -14.48 -0.39 -3.73
C LEU A 77 -14.48 -0.29 -2.20
N ALA A 78 -15.48 0.38 -1.61
CA ALA A 78 -15.59 0.55 -0.19
C ALA A 78 -15.88 -0.79 0.54
N GLU A 79 -16.67 -1.67 -0.05
CA GLU A 79 -16.96 -3.02 0.48
C GLU A 79 -15.68 -3.86 0.52
N ILE A 80 -14.94 -3.94 -0.61
CA ILE A 80 -13.68 -4.69 -0.69
C ILE A 80 -12.66 -4.13 0.29
N PHE A 81 -12.49 -2.81 0.29
CA PHE A 81 -11.50 -2.15 1.14
C PHE A 81 -11.80 -2.36 2.63
N ARG A 82 -13.07 -2.23 3.01
CA ARG A 82 -13.52 -2.44 4.39
C ARG A 82 -13.34 -3.89 4.85
N LYS A 83 -13.56 -4.86 3.96
CA LYS A 83 -13.35 -6.28 4.25
C LYS A 83 -11.89 -6.57 4.57
N ASN A 84 -10.95 -5.90 3.88
CA ASN A 84 -9.51 -6.13 4.04
C ASN A 84 -8.88 -5.27 5.15
N THR A 85 -9.34 -4.02 5.33
CA THR A 85 -8.70 -3.04 6.24
C THR A 85 -9.52 -2.73 7.49
N GLY A 86 -10.79 -3.14 7.54
CA GLY A 86 -11.72 -2.82 8.63
C GLY A 86 -12.34 -1.43 8.55
N MET A 87 -11.93 -0.56 7.62
CA MET A 87 -12.42 0.82 7.49
C MET A 87 -12.73 1.20 6.04
N SER A 88 -13.54 2.24 5.84
CA SER A 88 -13.83 2.73 4.48
C SER A 88 -12.63 3.50 3.88
N PRO A 89 -12.53 3.59 2.53
CA PRO A 89 -11.51 4.39 1.87
C PRO A 89 -11.47 5.84 2.34
N LEU A 90 -12.63 6.45 2.57
CA LEU A 90 -12.74 7.81 3.09
C LEU A 90 -12.16 7.94 4.50
N GLN A 91 -12.45 7.00 5.40
CA GLN A 91 -11.89 6.98 6.75
C GLN A 91 -10.37 6.80 6.72
N TYR A 92 -9.89 5.90 5.88
CA TYR A 92 -8.46 5.66 5.69
C TYR A 92 -7.73 6.90 5.16
N HIS A 93 -8.32 7.57 4.16
CA HIS A 93 -7.78 8.84 3.63
C HIS A 93 -7.69 9.92 4.71
N TYR A 94 -8.75 10.12 5.51
CA TYR A 94 -8.70 11.05 6.63
C TYR A 94 -7.64 10.69 7.67
N ASP A 95 -7.44 9.42 7.96
CA ASP A 95 -6.39 8.97 8.87
C ASP A 95 -4.99 9.30 8.34
N LEU A 96 -4.77 9.13 7.04
CA LEU A 96 -3.52 9.54 6.37
C LEU A 96 -3.31 11.06 6.48
N GLN A 97 -4.34 11.86 6.19
CA GLN A 97 -4.27 13.32 6.32
C GLN A 97 -3.94 13.76 7.75
N MET A 98 -4.53 13.12 8.77
CA MET A 98 -4.26 13.44 10.17
C MET A 98 -2.84 13.04 10.60
N ARG A 99 -2.31 11.90 10.13
CA ARG A 99 -0.92 11.51 10.36
C ARG A 99 0.06 12.52 9.74
N GLU A 100 -0.21 12.93 8.52
CA GLU A 100 0.62 13.91 7.82
C GLU A 100 0.51 15.29 8.47
N ALA A 101 -0.68 15.70 8.97
CA ALA A 101 -0.86 16.90 9.76
C ALA A 101 0.01 16.89 11.03
N CYS A 102 0.03 15.78 11.77
CA CYS A 102 0.89 15.62 12.95
C CYS A 102 2.37 15.74 12.56
N ARG A 103 2.79 15.17 11.44
CA ARG A 103 4.16 15.28 10.92
C ARG A 103 4.51 16.74 10.62
N LEU A 104 3.67 17.44 9.84
CA LEU A 104 3.88 18.84 9.46
C LEU A 104 3.92 19.77 10.67
N LEU A 105 3.04 19.55 11.66
CA LEU A 105 3.04 20.33 12.90
C LEU A 105 4.32 20.18 13.71
N ARG A 106 4.98 19.02 13.64
CA ARG A 106 6.25 18.73 14.33
C ARG A 106 7.47 19.23 13.59
N THR A 107 7.48 19.10 12.25
CA THR A 107 8.69 19.30 11.43
C THR A 107 8.74 20.64 10.72
N THR A 108 7.67 21.43 10.77
CA THR A 108 7.59 22.71 10.04
C THR A 108 7.01 23.83 10.91
N THR A 109 7.26 25.07 10.49
CA THR A 109 6.68 26.28 11.08
C THR A 109 5.40 26.73 10.38
N LEU A 110 4.88 25.95 9.42
CA LEU A 110 3.67 26.28 8.66
C LEU A 110 2.49 26.60 9.56
N GLY A 111 1.70 27.60 9.20
CA GLY A 111 0.46 27.94 9.88
C GLY A 111 -0.60 26.83 9.77
N VAL A 112 -1.56 26.80 10.70
CA VAL A 112 -2.63 25.79 10.70
C VAL A 112 -3.44 25.84 9.40
N SER A 113 -3.71 27.04 8.87
CA SER A 113 -4.42 27.23 7.60
C SER A 113 -3.62 26.74 6.40
N GLU A 114 -2.30 26.92 6.41
CA GLU A 114 -1.41 26.43 5.36
C GLU A 114 -1.34 24.89 5.35
N ILE A 115 -1.29 24.29 6.55
CA ILE A 115 -1.34 22.83 6.69
C ILE A 115 -2.68 22.28 6.19
N ALA A 116 -3.79 22.92 6.57
CA ALA A 116 -5.12 22.54 6.11
C ALA A 116 -5.21 22.58 4.57
N ALA A 117 -4.78 23.66 3.94
CA ALA A 117 -4.77 23.81 2.50
C ALA A 117 -3.87 22.75 1.81
N ARG A 118 -2.69 22.49 2.37
CA ARG A 118 -1.74 21.49 1.84
C ARG A 118 -2.26 20.06 1.91
N LEU A 119 -3.18 19.79 2.84
CA LEU A 119 -3.84 18.50 3.00
C LEU A 119 -5.19 18.42 2.28
N GLY A 120 -5.50 19.37 1.40
CA GLY A 120 -6.72 19.37 0.60
C GLY A 120 -7.99 19.77 1.36
N PHE A 121 -7.86 20.37 2.55
CA PHE A 121 -9.00 20.93 3.27
C PHE A 121 -9.31 22.36 2.77
N GLY A 122 -10.53 22.56 2.26
CA GLY A 122 -10.97 23.89 1.84
C GLY A 122 -11.26 24.85 3.01
N ASP A 123 -11.38 24.33 4.23
CA ASP A 123 -11.69 25.11 5.44
C ASP A 123 -10.81 24.68 6.62
N ALA A 124 -10.02 25.62 7.15
CA ALA A 124 -9.14 25.41 8.29
C ALA A 124 -9.88 25.14 9.60
N LEU A 125 -11.11 25.63 9.75
CA LEU A 125 -11.94 25.36 10.94
C LEU A 125 -12.43 23.91 10.91
N TYR A 126 -12.87 23.44 9.75
CA TYR A 126 -13.26 22.05 9.56
C TYR A 126 -12.07 21.12 9.82
N PHE A 127 -10.91 21.43 9.24
CA PHE A 127 -9.65 20.69 9.51
C PHE A 127 -9.37 20.63 11.01
N SER A 128 -9.42 21.78 11.73
CA SER A 128 -9.10 21.86 13.16
C SER A 128 -10.07 21.02 14.01
N ARG A 129 -11.35 20.98 13.66
CA ARG A 129 -12.36 20.12 14.31
C ARG A 129 -12.04 18.63 14.10
N ARG A 130 -11.73 18.23 12.87
CA ARG A 130 -11.36 16.85 12.53
C ARG A 130 -10.08 16.43 13.23
N PHE A 131 -9.07 17.29 13.23
CA PHE A 131 -7.81 17.06 13.92
C PHE A 131 -8.04 16.85 15.43
N ARG A 132 -8.82 17.72 16.06
CA ARG A 132 -9.14 17.59 17.49
C ARG A 132 -9.91 16.30 17.79
N GLN A 133 -10.86 15.93 16.94
CA GLN A 133 -11.61 14.67 17.07
C GLN A 133 -10.67 13.45 17.07
N LYS A 134 -9.62 13.48 16.23
CA LYS A 134 -8.69 12.36 16.09
C LYS A 134 -7.60 12.35 17.15
N THR A 135 -7.08 13.51 17.54
CA THR A 135 -5.90 13.63 18.43
C THR A 135 -6.22 14.09 19.85
N GLY A 136 -7.45 14.50 20.12
CA GLY A 136 -7.89 15.03 21.41
C GLY A 136 -7.56 16.51 21.64
N SER A 137 -6.69 17.14 20.84
CA SER A 137 -6.27 18.55 21.00
C SER A 137 -6.34 19.31 19.67
N SER A 138 -6.47 20.64 19.73
CA SER A 138 -6.40 21.45 18.51
C SER A 138 -4.98 21.43 17.92
N PRO A 139 -4.82 21.69 16.59
CA PRO A 139 -3.50 21.72 15.95
C PRO A 139 -2.52 22.68 16.65
N SER A 140 -3.00 23.84 17.08
CA SER A 140 -2.17 24.83 17.80
C SER A 140 -1.77 24.36 19.20
N GLN A 141 -2.67 23.69 19.93
CA GLN A 141 -2.37 23.08 21.23
C GLN A 141 -1.39 21.92 21.07
N TYR A 142 -1.59 21.08 20.05
CA TYR A 142 -0.69 19.98 19.73
C TYR A 142 0.74 20.47 19.49
N ARG A 143 0.92 21.53 18.67
CA ARG A 143 2.24 22.14 18.42
C ARG A 143 2.87 22.70 19.70
N LYS A 144 2.09 23.42 20.54
CA LYS A 144 2.60 23.98 21.81
C LYS A 144 3.09 22.87 22.76
N ALA A 145 2.36 21.77 22.85
CA ALA A 145 2.74 20.65 23.70
C ALA A 145 4.09 20.03 23.28
N LEU A 146 4.37 19.98 21.97
CA LEU A 146 5.65 19.47 21.47
C LEU A 146 6.86 20.34 21.87
N VAL A 147 6.67 21.66 21.93
CA VAL A 147 7.74 22.63 22.32
C VAL A 147 8.05 22.54 23.80
N LEU A 148 7.08 22.17 24.64
CA LEU A 148 7.26 22.06 26.09
C LEU A 148 7.96 20.77 26.55
N HIS A 149 8.15 19.81 25.64
CA HIS A 149 8.81 18.51 25.90
C HIS A 149 10.22 18.43 25.29
N LEU A 150 10.75 19.52 24.74
CA LEU A 150 12.13 19.68 24.28
C LEU A 150 12.94 20.48 25.28
#